data_6d923a91bb30122e98c6c71c16ddfc53
#
_entry.id   6d923a91bb30122e98c6c71c16ddfc53
#
_cell.length_a   1.000
_cell.length_b   1.000
_cell.length_c   1.000
_cell.angle_alpha   90.00
_cell.angle_beta   90.00
_cell.angle_gamma   90.00
#
_symmetry.space_group_name_H-M   'P 1'
#
loop_
_entity.id
_entity.type
_entity.pdbx_description
1 polymer ?
#
loop_
_entity_poly.entity_id
_entity_poly.type
_entity_poly.pdbx_seq_one_letter_code
_entity_poly.pdbx_strand_id
1 'polypeptide(L)'
;MKLHRLPALLPLLASSLSAGSLLWAANAQAAAAQPADNAADAQTRCSDLKEVELPDVVIQRVKWVQRGGLAQDPNSAFTGASGQTLQAEEHCVVRGEIEPRTGADGRHYGTQFELRLPARWNHKFLFQGGGGTDGFVADALGRIPTRGSSAPPALLRGYAVVSMDGGHQGRDTIFGKDQQARLDLAYA
;
A
#
# COMPACT_ATOMS: atom_id res chain seq x y z
N MET A 1 83.83 8.52 -9.32
CA MET A 1 84.67 9.47 -10.08
C MET A 1 83.78 10.45 -10.79
N LYS A 2 83.93 11.80 -10.48
CA LYS A 2 83.42 13.03 -11.12
C LYS A 2 81.90 13.17 -11.28
N LEU A 3 81.27 13.87 -10.40
CA LEU A 3 80.77 15.27 -10.36
C LEU A 3 80.68 15.97 -11.74
N HIS A 4 79.48 16.40 -12.09
CA HIS A 4 79.29 17.74 -12.65
C HIS A 4 77.91 18.29 -12.26
N ARG A 5 77.98 19.55 -11.79
CA ARG A 5 76.87 20.38 -11.22
C ARG A 5 76.23 21.22 -12.31
N LEU A 6 74.87 21.41 -12.12
CA LEU A 6 74.08 22.65 -12.23
C LEU A 6 74.10 23.42 -13.61
N PRO A 7 73.08 24.25 -13.90
CA PRO A 7 72.21 25.01 -12.98
C PRO A 7 70.70 25.13 -13.33
N ALA A 8 70.05 25.77 -12.42
CA ALA A 8 68.64 26.18 -12.41
C ALA A 8 68.26 27.19 -13.54
N LEU A 9 67.03 27.13 -13.97
CA LEU A 9 66.28 28.27 -14.51
C LEU A 9 64.79 28.06 -14.24
N LEU A 10 64.21 28.79 -13.32
CA LEU A 10 62.79 29.13 -13.27
C LEU A 10 62.43 30.01 -14.48
N PRO A 11 61.21 29.93 -14.96
CA PRO A 11 60.35 31.08 -14.96
C PRO A 11 59.01 30.91 -14.34
N LEU A 12 58.62 31.89 -13.59
CA LEU A 12 57.28 32.28 -13.23
C LEU A 12 56.38 32.32 -14.47
N LEU A 13 55.19 31.65 -14.40
CA LEU A 13 54.06 32.07 -15.20
C LEU A 13 52.78 31.98 -14.36
N ALA A 14 52.15 33.09 -14.36
CA ALA A 14 50.98 33.60 -13.74
C ALA A 14 49.75 32.68 -13.73
N SER A 15 49.10 32.74 -12.59
CA SER A 15 47.66 32.71 -12.32
C SER A 15 46.72 32.89 -13.52
N SER A 16 45.88 31.90 -13.74
CA SER A 16 44.53 32.10 -14.26
C SER A 16 43.56 31.32 -13.36
N LEU A 17 42.97 32.03 -12.41
CA LEU A 17 41.75 31.62 -11.73
C LEU A 17 40.62 31.57 -12.76
N SER A 18 40.25 30.39 -13.19
CA SER A 18 38.99 30.19 -13.91
C SER A 18 37.87 30.01 -12.89
N ALA A 19 37.07 31.05 -12.76
CA ALA A 19 35.76 31.05 -12.13
C ALA A 19 34.84 30.13 -12.92
N GLY A 20 34.61 28.90 -12.40
CA GLY A 20 33.82 27.91 -13.08
C GLY A 20 33.13 26.90 -12.14
N SER A 21 32.88 27.27 -10.89
CA SER A 21 32.36 26.31 -9.91
C SER A 21 31.17 26.82 -9.09
N LEU A 22 30.27 27.60 -9.67
CA LEU A 22 29.12 28.16 -8.92
C LEU A 22 27.75 27.96 -9.59
N LEU A 23 27.56 26.94 -10.41
CA LEU A 23 26.28 26.69 -11.06
C LEU A 23 25.65 25.31 -10.77
N TRP A 24 26.12 24.57 -9.80
CA TRP A 24 25.56 23.23 -9.46
C TRP A 24 24.84 23.15 -8.12
N ALA A 25 24.61 24.27 -7.44
CA ALA A 25 23.95 24.27 -6.12
C ALA A 25 22.48 24.72 -6.12
N ALA A 26 21.83 24.90 -7.27
CA ALA A 26 20.51 25.52 -7.34
C ALA A 26 19.36 24.59 -7.75
N ASN A 27 19.58 23.30 -7.98
CA ASN A 27 18.51 22.39 -8.40
C ASN A 27 18.13 21.30 -7.39
N ALA A 28 18.57 21.38 -6.13
CA ALA A 28 18.23 20.40 -5.11
C ALA A 28 17.00 20.79 -4.24
N GLN A 29 16.26 21.82 -4.60
CA GLN A 29 15.19 22.36 -3.74
C GLN A 29 13.80 22.41 -4.38
N ALA A 30 13.56 21.67 -5.42
CA ALA A 30 12.22 21.54 -6.01
C ALA A 30 11.60 20.14 -5.82
N ALA A 31 11.91 19.45 -4.74
CA ALA A 31 10.95 18.51 -4.16
C ALA A 31 9.94 19.39 -3.42
N ALA A 32 9.02 20.00 -4.17
CA ALA A 32 7.90 20.72 -3.61
C ALA A 32 7.25 19.83 -2.57
N ALA A 33 7.24 20.30 -1.31
CA ALA A 33 6.40 19.73 -0.28
C ALA A 33 4.98 19.68 -0.88
N GLN A 34 4.51 18.48 -1.19
CA GLN A 34 3.10 18.29 -1.53
C GLN A 34 2.32 18.89 -0.36
N PRO A 35 1.28 19.70 -0.62
CA PRO A 35 0.45 20.21 0.44
C PRO A 35 0.04 18.99 1.26
N ALA A 36 0.31 19.03 2.55
CA ALA A 36 -0.17 18.02 3.46
C ALA A 36 -1.68 18.01 3.29
N ASP A 37 -2.21 16.97 2.63
CA ASP A 37 -3.64 16.76 2.53
C ASP A 37 -4.16 16.87 3.96
N ASN A 38 -4.97 17.90 4.21
CA ASN A 38 -5.51 18.11 5.54
C ASN A 38 -6.32 16.86 5.90
N ALA A 39 -6.10 16.31 7.09
CA ALA A 39 -6.82 15.11 7.53
C ALA A 39 -8.35 15.30 7.43
N ALA A 40 -8.84 16.52 7.62
CA ALA A 40 -10.25 16.87 7.43
C ALA A 40 -10.72 16.68 5.99
N ASP A 41 -9.91 17.08 5.00
CA ASP A 41 -10.22 16.88 3.58
C ASP A 41 -10.20 15.40 3.21
N ALA A 42 -9.26 14.64 3.76
CA ALA A 42 -9.19 13.20 3.57
C ALA A 42 -10.41 12.48 4.18
N GLN A 43 -10.88 12.92 5.34
CA GLN A 43 -12.09 12.39 5.97
C GLN A 43 -13.35 12.71 5.14
N THR A 44 -13.46 13.91 4.59
CA THR A 44 -14.58 14.30 3.71
C THR A 44 -14.58 13.43 2.46
N ARG A 45 -13.44 13.32 1.75
CA ARG A 45 -13.30 12.42 0.59
C ARG A 45 -13.63 10.96 0.93
N CYS A 46 -13.29 10.51 2.13
CA CYS A 46 -13.68 9.18 2.60
C CYS A 46 -15.21 9.05 2.67
N SER A 47 -15.88 10.04 3.25
CA SER A 47 -17.34 10.01 3.38
C SER A 47 -18.04 9.99 2.03
N ASP A 48 -17.51 10.72 1.05
CA ASP A 48 -18.06 10.84 -0.30
C ASP A 48 -18.00 9.50 -1.06
N LEU A 49 -17.15 8.57 -0.65
CA LEU A 49 -17.09 7.23 -1.26
C LEU A 49 -18.38 6.42 -1.10
N LYS A 50 -19.27 6.80 -0.19
CA LYS A 50 -20.59 6.17 -0.07
C LYS A 50 -21.48 6.41 -1.28
N GLU A 51 -21.29 7.55 -1.94
CA GLU A 51 -22.10 8.00 -3.06
C GLU A 51 -21.48 7.56 -4.40
N VAL A 52 -20.35 6.85 -4.37
CA VAL A 52 -19.70 6.38 -5.60
C VAL A 52 -20.47 5.19 -6.14
N GLU A 53 -21.01 5.37 -7.34
CA GLU A 53 -21.66 4.32 -8.11
C GLU A 53 -20.68 3.73 -9.12
N LEU A 54 -20.47 2.42 -9.04
CA LEU A 54 -19.64 1.67 -9.99
C LEU A 54 -20.48 0.51 -10.54
N PRO A 55 -20.36 0.18 -11.83
CA PRO A 55 -21.01 -0.99 -12.39
C PRO A 55 -20.61 -2.26 -11.59
N ASP A 56 -21.60 -3.05 -11.26
CA ASP A 56 -21.43 -4.35 -10.59
C ASP A 56 -20.71 -4.31 -9.23
N VAL A 57 -20.62 -3.12 -8.60
CA VAL A 57 -20.01 -2.94 -7.28
C VAL A 57 -20.98 -2.33 -6.30
N VAL A 58 -21.16 -2.96 -5.16
CA VAL A 58 -21.98 -2.45 -4.05
C VAL A 58 -21.06 -2.02 -2.91
N ILE A 59 -21.01 -0.71 -2.64
CA ILE A 59 -20.34 -0.18 -1.45
C ILE A 59 -21.24 -0.42 -0.24
N GLN A 60 -20.83 -1.33 0.64
CA GLN A 60 -21.63 -1.72 1.81
C GLN A 60 -21.35 -0.85 3.03
N ARG A 61 -20.09 -0.41 3.18
CA ARG A 61 -19.65 0.36 4.35
C ARG A 61 -18.48 1.24 4.03
N VAL A 62 -18.55 2.48 4.51
CA VAL A 62 -17.42 3.42 4.52
C VAL A 62 -17.23 3.92 5.95
N LYS A 63 -15.99 3.92 6.44
CA LYS A 63 -15.66 4.34 7.80
C LYS A 63 -14.31 5.05 7.80
N TRP A 64 -14.29 6.26 8.36
CA TRP A 64 -13.04 6.91 8.75
C TRP A 64 -12.52 6.32 10.07
N VAL A 65 -11.24 5.98 10.09
CA VAL A 65 -10.54 5.45 11.26
C VAL A 65 -9.50 6.47 11.69
N GLN A 66 -9.61 6.93 12.94
CA GLN A 66 -8.65 7.83 13.55
C GLN A 66 -7.31 7.13 13.79
N ARG A 67 -6.24 7.91 13.92
CA ARG A 67 -4.94 7.40 14.34
C ARG A 67 -5.09 6.59 15.62
N GLY A 68 -4.50 5.42 15.65
CA GLY A 68 -4.59 4.56 16.82
C GLY A 68 -4.10 3.14 16.60
N GLY A 69 -4.25 2.35 17.65
CA GLY A 69 -3.92 0.93 17.62
C GLY A 69 -4.86 0.15 16.70
N LEU A 70 -4.30 -0.67 15.83
CA LEU A 70 -5.06 -1.64 15.06
C LEU A 70 -5.43 -2.82 15.95
N ALA A 71 -6.67 -3.26 15.86
CA ALA A 71 -7.07 -4.53 16.47
C ALA A 71 -6.20 -5.67 15.90
N GLN A 72 -5.93 -6.67 16.73
CA GLN A 72 -5.29 -7.88 16.24
C GLN A 72 -6.22 -8.57 15.25
N ASP A 73 -5.67 -8.95 14.10
CA ASP A 73 -6.37 -9.80 13.15
C ASP A 73 -6.64 -11.16 13.82
N PRO A 74 -7.90 -11.62 13.86
CA PRO A 74 -8.22 -12.95 14.38
C PRO A 74 -7.45 -14.08 13.70
N ASN A 75 -7.02 -13.85 12.46
CA ASN A 75 -6.21 -14.78 11.68
C ASN A 75 -4.71 -14.55 11.81
N SER A 76 -4.26 -13.71 12.76
CA SER A 76 -2.84 -13.36 12.94
C SER A 76 -1.93 -14.57 13.16
N ALA A 77 -2.45 -15.65 13.70
CA ALA A 77 -1.73 -16.92 13.84
C ALA A 77 -1.31 -17.53 12.49
N PHE A 78 -2.13 -17.33 11.44
CA PHE A 78 -1.83 -17.79 10.08
C PHE A 78 -0.92 -16.83 9.33
N THR A 79 -1.01 -15.54 9.61
CA THR A 79 -0.22 -14.50 8.93
C THR A 79 1.15 -14.25 9.59
N GLY A 80 1.44 -14.93 10.70
CA GLY A 80 2.71 -14.76 11.41
C GLY A 80 2.88 -13.43 12.15
N ALA A 81 1.83 -12.62 12.19
CA ALA A 81 1.82 -11.29 12.82
C ALA A 81 1.49 -11.37 14.31
N SER A 82 2.30 -12.10 15.09
CA SER A 82 2.03 -12.30 16.51
C SER A 82 2.37 -11.05 17.34
N GLY A 83 1.41 -10.63 18.16
CA GLY A 83 1.66 -9.92 19.43
C GLY A 83 1.99 -8.43 19.39
N GLN A 84 2.17 -7.80 18.24
CA GLN A 84 2.48 -6.37 18.18
C GLN A 84 1.21 -5.52 18.02
N THR A 85 1.00 -4.60 18.94
CA THR A 85 0.02 -3.53 18.74
C THR A 85 0.57 -2.56 17.69
N LEU A 86 0.03 -2.59 16.49
CA LEU A 86 0.41 -1.69 15.42
C LEU A 86 -0.35 -0.37 15.57
N GLN A 87 0.35 0.74 15.43
CA GLN A 87 -0.25 2.07 15.38
C GLN A 87 -0.40 2.47 13.92
N ALA A 88 -1.63 2.70 13.48
CA ALA A 88 -1.92 3.20 12.15
C ALA A 88 -2.20 4.70 12.17
N GLU A 89 -1.80 5.39 11.12
CA GLU A 89 -2.24 6.73 10.82
C GLU A 89 -3.74 6.72 10.45
N GLU A 90 -4.34 7.90 10.39
CA GLU A 90 -5.71 8.06 9.94
C GLU A 90 -5.90 7.47 8.53
N HIS A 91 -7.01 6.79 8.34
CA HIS A 91 -7.30 6.14 7.06
C HIS A 91 -8.79 5.89 6.86
N CYS A 92 -9.20 5.79 5.61
CA CYS A 92 -10.54 5.35 5.22
C CYS A 92 -10.57 3.83 5.09
N VAL A 93 -11.63 3.21 5.59
CA VAL A 93 -11.95 1.79 5.35
C VAL A 93 -13.21 1.72 4.53
N VAL A 94 -13.13 1.10 3.38
CA VAL A 94 -14.27 0.82 2.49
C VAL A 94 -14.46 -0.69 2.43
N ARG A 95 -15.68 -1.16 2.63
CA ARG A 95 -16.06 -2.55 2.37
C ARG A 95 -17.18 -2.58 1.35
N GLY A 96 -17.09 -3.53 0.47
CA GLY A 96 -18.06 -3.71 -0.59
C GLY A 96 -18.01 -5.10 -1.19
N GLU A 97 -18.78 -5.27 -2.23
CA GLU A 97 -18.92 -6.52 -2.96
C GLU A 97 -18.98 -6.26 -4.45
N ILE A 98 -18.27 -7.06 -5.21
CA ILE A 98 -18.22 -7.04 -6.67
C ILE A 98 -19.05 -8.19 -7.20
N GLU A 99 -19.89 -7.93 -8.21
CA GLU A 99 -20.76 -8.91 -8.88
C GLU A 99 -21.62 -9.74 -7.91
N PRO A 100 -22.38 -9.10 -6.97
CA PRO A 100 -23.27 -9.83 -6.08
C PRO A 100 -24.33 -10.57 -6.88
N ARG A 101 -24.47 -11.87 -6.65
CA ARG A 101 -25.41 -12.74 -7.37
C ARG A 101 -25.92 -13.90 -6.52
N THR A 102 -26.99 -14.51 -6.98
CA THR A 102 -27.45 -15.80 -6.45
C THR A 102 -27.03 -16.90 -7.41
N GLY A 103 -26.25 -17.87 -6.93
CA GLY A 103 -25.84 -19.02 -7.68
C GLY A 103 -26.96 -20.01 -7.95
N ALA A 104 -26.74 -21.00 -8.81
CA ALA A 104 -27.72 -22.03 -9.16
C ALA A 104 -28.11 -22.91 -7.95
N ASP A 105 -27.30 -22.96 -6.93
CA ASP A 105 -27.56 -23.66 -5.66
C ASP A 105 -28.34 -22.82 -4.64
N GLY A 106 -28.77 -21.61 -5.00
CA GLY A 106 -29.48 -20.67 -4.15
C GLY A 106 -28.61 -19.91 -3.15
N ARG A 107 -27.29 -20.09 -3.17
CA ARG A 107 -26.37 -19.37 -2.31
C ARG A 107 -26.05 -18.00 -2.89
N HIS A 108 -25.72 -17.08 -1.99
CA HIS A 108 -25.15 -15.80 -2.35
C HIS A 108 -23.67 -15.94 -2.71
N TYR A 109 -23.25 -15.33 -3.82
CA TYR A 109 -21.89 -15.21 -4.30
C TYR A 109 -21.60 -13.78 -4.69
N GLY A 110 -20.36 -13.43 -4.73
CA GLY A 110 -19.79 -12.15 -5.08
C GLY A 110 -18.44 -12.01 -4.40
N THR A 111 -17.56 -11.17 -4.92
CA THR A 111 -16.24 -10.94 -4.33
C THR A 111 -16.33 -9.84 -3.30
N GLN A 112 -16.33 -10.19 -2.03
CA GLN A 112 -16.26 -9.20 -0.95
C GLN A 112 -14.83 -8.67 -0.84
N PHE A 113 -14.71 -7.36 -0.55
CA PHE A 113 -13.42 -6.71 -0.40
C PHE A 113 -13.38 -5.74 0.79
N GLU A 114 -12.19 -5.50 1.28
CA GLU A 114 -11.85 -4.37 2.13
C GLU A 114 -10.73 -3.56 1.48
N LEU A 115 -10.96 -2.25 1.32
CA LEU A 115 -9.98 -1.29 0.83
C LEU A 115 -9.65 -0.30 1.96
N ARG A 116 -8.37 -0.09 2.23
CA ARG A 116 -7.89 0.96 3.15
C ARG A 116 -7.09 2.01 2.40
N LEU A 117 -7.51 3.26 2.57
CA LEU A 117 -6.90 4.43 1.94
C LEU A 117 -6.29 5.31 3.04
N PRO A 118 -4.95 5.40 3.15
CA PRO A 118 -4.32 6.23 4.16
C PRO A 118 -4.55 7.72 3.89
N ALA A 119 -4.73 8.53 4.95
CA ALA A 119 -4.86 9.98 4.81
C ALA A 119 -3.66 10.60 4.06
N ARG A 120 -2.48 10.08 4.32
CA ARG A 120 -1.23 10.44 3.63
C ARG A 120 -0.81 9.32 2.69
N TRP A 121 -1.38 9.32 1.49
CA TRP A 121 -1.09 8.31 0.47
C TRP A 121 0.26 8.57 -0.21
N ASN A 122 1.08 7.54 -0.31
CA ASN A 122 2.40 7.59 -0.95
C ASN A 122 2.36 7.29 -2.47
N HIS A 123 1.17 7.33 -3.09
CA HIS A 123 0.90 7.01 -4.49
C HIS A 123 1.19 5.55 -4.88
N LYS A 124 1.26 4.63 -3.91
CA LYS A 124 1.43 3.21 -4.15
C LYS A 124 0.20 2.44 -3.71
N PHE A 125 -0.12 1.42 -4.47
CA PHE A 125 -1.23 0.51 -4.23
C PHE A 125 -0.69 -0.91 -4.02
N LEU A 126 -1.30 -1.65 -3.11
CA LEU A 126 -1.01 -3.04 -2.88
C LEU A 126 -2.31 -3.85 -2.88
N PHE A 127 -2.38 -4.84 -3.77
CA PHE A 127 -3.33 -5.91 -3.67
C PHE A 127 -2.76 -6.98 -2.73
N GLN A 128 -3.44 -7.20 -1.60
CA GLN A 128 -3.08 -8.21 -0.63
C GLN A 128 -3.80 -9.50 -1.00
N GLY A 129 -3.07 -10.44 -1.56
CA GLY A 129 -3.62 -11.77 -1.81
C GLY A 129 -4.00 -12.49 -0.52
N GLY A 130 -4.83 -13.47 -0.65
CA GLY A 130 -5.20 -14.39 0.41
C GLY A 130 -4.39 -15.68 0.36
N GLY A 131 -4.99 -16.77 0.80
CA GLY A 131 -4.36 -18.08 0.79
C GLY A 131 -5.35 -19.22 0.98
N GLY A 132 -4.96 -20.39 0.50
CA GLY A 132 -5.83 -21.57 0.49
C GLY A 132 -7.00 -21.36 -0.48
N THR A 133 -8.19 -21.54 0.00
CA THR A 133 -9.43 -21.28 -0.75
C THR A 133 -10.13 -20.00 -0.26
N ASP A 134 -9.46 -19.10 0.40
CA ASP A 134 -9.98 -17.86 1.00
C ASP A 134 -11.34 -18.02 1.72
N GLY A 135 -12.40 -17.38 1.25
CA GLY A 135 -13.74 -17.45 1.85
C GLY A 135 -13.94 -16.46 3.01
N PHE A 136 -13.03 -15.54 3.19
CA PHE A 136 -13.13 -14.42 4.14
C PHE A 136 -12.24 -13.27 3.71
N VAL A 137 -12.68 -12.05 3.98
CA VAL A 137 -11.90 -10.84 3.74
C VAL A 137 -10.95 -10.61 4.93
N ALA A 138 -9.66 -10.74 4.71
CA ALA A 138 -8.66 -10.35 5.69
C ALA A 138 -8.56 -8.82 5.82
N ASP A 139 -8.11 -8.32 6.98
CA ASP A 139 -7.84 -6.89 7.12
C ASP A 139 -6.81 -6.43 6.08
N ALA A 140 -7.17 -5.42 5.29
CA ALA A 140 -6.34 -4.86 4.21
C ALA A 140 -5.19 -4.01 4.78
N LEU A 141 -4.25 -4.63 5.45
CA LEU A 141 -3.09 -3.97 6.07
C LEU A 141 -1.83 -4.09 5.22
N GLY A 142 -1.79 -5.04 4.29
CA GLY A 142 -0.57 -5.36 3.53
C GLY A 142 0.52 -5.95 4.43
N ARG A 143 0.14 -6.87 5.31
CA ARG A 143 1.09 -7.62 6.13
C ARG A 143 1.89 -8.58 5.25
N ILE A 144 3.17 -8.71 5.55
CA ILE A 144 4.01 -9.73 4.91
C ILE A 144 3.82 -11.04 5.71
N PRO A 145 3.27 -12.11 5.10
CA PRO A 145 2.97 -13.35 5.81
C PRO A 145 4.22 -14.21 6.02
N THR A 146 5.35 -13.60 6.38
CA THR A 146 6.60 -14.32 6.63
C THR A 146 7.00 -14.19 8.09
N ARG A 147 7.31 -15.34 8.70
CA ARG A 147 7.87 -15.36 10.05
C ARG A 147 9.18 -14.57 10.07
N GLY A 148 9.33 -13.69 11.05
CA GLY A 148 10.54 -12.90 11.23
C GLY A 148 10.61 -11.62 10.36
N SER A 149 9.59 -11.28 9.60
CA SER A 149 9.53 -9.98 8.95
C SER A 149 9.40 -8.88 9.99
N SER A 150 10.33 -7.91 9.97
CA SER A 150 10.29 -6.69 10.77
C SER A 150 9.71 -5.50 10.00
N ALA A 151 9.38 -5.68 8.72
CA ALA A 151 8.84 -4.61 7.90
C ALA A 151 7.43 -4.24 8.37
N PRO A 152 7.12 -2.94 8.57
CA PRO A 152 5.77 -2.52 8.87
C PRO A 152 4.81 -2.90 7.74
N PRO A 153 3.53 -3.18 8.04
CA PRO A 153 2.50 -3.38 7.03
C PRO A 153 2.46 -2.24 6.01
N ALA A 154 2.02 -2.54 4.79
CA ALA A 154 2.03 -1.56 3.70
C ALA A 154 1.18 -0.33 4.01
N LEU A 155 0.02 -0.48 4.66
CA LEU A 155 -0.81 0.64 5.10
C LEU A 155 -0.02 1.62 5.98
N LEU A 156 0.81 1.12 6.92
CA LEU A 156 1.62 1.96 7.81
C LEU A 156 2.76 2.66 7.06
N ARG A 157 3.05 2.24 5.85
CA ARG A 157 4.01 2.87 4.93
C ARG A 157 3.34 3.80 3.92
N GLY A 158 2.05 4.07 4.08
CA GLY A 158 1.27 4.98 3.25
C GLY A 158 0.72 4.36 1.95
N TYR A 159 0.70 3.05 1.80
CA TYR A 159 0.07 2.39 0.66
C TYR A 159 -1.45 2.36 0.81
N ALA A 160 -2.17 2.54 -0.28
CA ALA A 160 -3.53 2.05 -0.39
C ALA A 160 -3.49 0.53 -0.50
N VAL A 161 -4.31 -0.17 0.28
CA VAL A 161 -4.29 -1.64 0.33
C VAL A 161 -5.69 -2.17 0.14
N VAL A 162 -5.85 -3.20 -0.69
CA VAL A 162 -7.09 -3.96 -0.83
C VAL A 162 -6.86 -5.45 -0.55
N SER A 163 -7.84 -6.09 0.07
CA SER A 163 -7.93 -7.54 0.24
C SER A 163 -9.33 -8.01 -0.14
N MET A 164 -9.50 -9.29 -0.40
CA MET A 164 -10.78 -9.87 -0.78
C MET A 164 -10.91 -11.33 -0.31
N ASP A 165 -12.07 -11.93 -0.52
CA ASP A 165 -12.41 -13.29 -0.10
C ASP A 165 -12.31 -14.36 -1.20
N GLY A 166 -11.94 -13.98 -2.42
CA GLY A 166 -11.86 -14.91 -3.55
C GLY A 166 -13.22 -15.28 -4.16
N GLY A 167 -14.25 -14.45 -4.00
CA GLY A 167 -15.54 -14.60 -4.67
C GLY A 167 -16.55 -15.51 -3.98
N HIS A 168 -16.30 -15.94 -2.75
CA HIS A 168 -17.23 -16.74 -1.94
C HIS A 168 -17.00 -16.53 -0.46
N GLN A 169 -17.99 -16.85 0.36
CA GLN A 169 -17.91 -16.78 1.80
C GLN A 169 -17.96 -18.19 2.42
N GLY A 170 -17.18 -18.35 3.49
CA GLY A 170 -17.08 -19.61 4.22
C GLY A 170 -15.86 -20.43 3.84
N ARG A 171 -15.58 -21.45 4.64
CA ARG A 171 -14.36 -22.28 4.49
C ARG A 171 -14.65 -23.65 3.87
N ASP A 172 -15.89 -23.88 3.45
CA ASP A 172 -16.24 -25.13 2.76
C ASP A 172 -15.86 -25.03 1.27
N THR A 173 -15.82 -26.16 0.61
CA THR A 173 -15.50 -26.26 -0.82
C THR A 173 -16.74 -26.33 -1.71
N ILE A 174 -17.92 -26.03 -1.17
CA ILE A 174 -19.18 -26.17 -1.89
C ILE A 174 -19.28 -25.15 -3.02
N PHE A 175 -18.67 -23.97 -2.84
CA PHE A 175 -18.55 -22.95 -3.91
C PHE A 175 -17.97 -23.53 -5.21
N GLY A 176 -17.16 -24.59 -5.13
CA GLY A 176 -16.60 -25.27 -6.29
C GLY A 176 -17.66 -25.92 -7.20
N LYS A 177 -18.92 -26.01 -6.79
CA LYS A 177 -20.03 -26.44 -7.65
C LYS A 177 -20.59 -25.33 -8.54
N ASP A 178 -20.37 -24.04 -8.15
CA ASP A 178 -20.71 -22.90 -8.96
C ASP A 178 -19.55 -22.56 -9.90
N GLN A 179 -19.84 -22.48 -11.21
CA GLN A 179 -18.81 -22.25 -12.22
C GLN A 179 -18.19 -20.86 -12.07
N GLN A 180 -19.02 -19.84 -11.84
CA GLN A 180 -18.53 -18.48 -11.75
C GLN A 180 -17.70 -18.29 -10.47
N ALA A 181 -18.09 -18.86 -9.34
CA ALA A 181 -17.31 -18.79 -8.10
C ALA A 181 -15.92 -19.43 -8.24
N ARG A 182 -15.79 -20.49 -9.06
CA ARG A 182 -14.47 -21.04 -9.39
C ARG A 182 -13.62 -20.06 -10.22
N LEU A 183 -14.25 -19.35 -11.16
CA LEU A 183 -13.57 -18.34 -11.96
C LEU A 183 -13.17 -17.15 -11.09
N ASP A 184 -14.06 -16.69 -10.23
CA ASP A 184 -13.77 -15.59 -9.29
C ASP A 184 -12.54 -15.91 -8.43
N LEU A 185 -12.48 -17.13 -7.85
CA LEU A 185 -11.30 -17.56 -7.09
C LEU A 185 -10.03 -17.67 -7.95
N ALA A 186 -10.15 -18.12 -9.19
CA ALA A 186 -8.98 -18.37 -10.04
C ALA A 186 -8.35 -17.09 -10.61
N TYR A 187 -9.14 -16.02 -10.72
CA TYR A 187 -8.70 -14.74 -11.32
C TYR A 187 -8.66 -13.60 -10.31
N ALA A 188 -8.91 -13.89 -9.07
CA ALA A 188 -8.92 -12.97 -7.96
C ALA A 188 -7.53 -12.49 -7.53
#